data_9ab957cdaaf2e5499068ca23febbfdf0
#
_entry.id   9ab957cdaaf2e5499068ca23febbfdf0
#
_cell.length_a   1.000
_cell.length_b   1.000
_cell.length_c   1.000
_cell.angle_alpha   90.00
_cell.angle_beta   90.00
_cell.angle_gamma   90.00
#
_symmetry.space_group_name_H-M   'P 1'
#
loop_
_entity.id
_entity.type
_entity.pdbx_description
1 polymer ?
#
loop_
_entity_poly.entity_id
_entity_poly.type
_entity_poly.pdbx_seq_one_letter_code
_entity_poly.pdbx_strand_id
1 'polypeptide(L)'
;MDNFKKEIWSVFIVTALLGVFFQINRMDALLYINPWQNHLEEGNFLQAVGSQQQNRENYLLIYDPADVQSVLTRHIVEKIIHEQKKSIQSVPFYQPVVIDSKCQGVVIATNKLKNLAAMTSIEQYVEQGGRAAILRNLQSELLPEEMVAQLGIASLGQEISVPGIRVTGDMFLGVQGFGFDSDIYTTAVTDVMLTSDAVPQVTSQEGHPIIWSHNSGQGKYIVCNSRERDDKNNYGIYTAILSQLKEDYIYPVMNMKLFFIDDFPSPVPEGNFERIYQETGLSTADFYRRLWWPEMLNNGEKYNVKYTGLIIENYGDQVKGPFMPLADVNARNSLIVYGRELLKAGGELGIHGYNHQSLAPAGYGQDSLGYATWERQADMEESLRELKRYISDAYPGYEIHAYVPPSNILSPEGKTAVKNVFTDIKVYSSLWNGLATAKQYFQNFQLNADGTCELPRVTSGHVSASEKMWENYIVVNYNGVFSHFVHPDEIFYEESENLTWTMMKQGLTDLLSELQNRFGWLEPVTATEGYEKMKDYFQMDYRLTRSEDGIKINAWDFHQPLTFILRTDKKIGSVTGGSAQRVQANAYVLTVTDGDFEIKWAGE
;
A
#
# COMPACT_ATOMS: atom_id res chain seq x y z
N MET A 1 24.67 -21.79 63.55
CA MET A 1 23.88 -22.76 62.76
C MET A 1 22.57 -22.18 62.20
N ASP A 2 21.86 -21.31 62.93
CA ASP A 2 20.57 -20.75 62.48
C ASP A 2 20.68 -19.73 61.28
N ASN A 3 21.71 -18.91 61.22
CA ASN A 3 21.88 -17.98 60.13
C ASN A 3 22.22 -18.69 58.80
N PHE A 4 23.03 -19.72 58.83
CA PHE A 4 23.37 -20.53 57.67
C PHE A 4 22.14 -21.28 57.09
N LYS A 5 21.27 -21.77 57.96
CA LYS A 5 19.99 -22.37 57.53
C LYS A 5 19.06 -21.34 56.88
N LYS A 6 19.01 -20.13 57.41
CA LYS A 6 18.20 -19.04 56.84
C LYS A 6 18.71 -18.61 55.44
N GLU A 7 20.01 -18.53 55.27
CA GLU A 7 20.63 -18.22 53.97
C GLU A 7 20.33 -19.31 52.94
N ILE A 8 20.45 -20.60 53.28
CA ILE A 8 20.10 -21.72 52.40
C ILE A 8 18.62 -21.66 52.02
N TRP A 9 17.72 -21.42 52.99
CA TRP A 9 16.31 -21.28 52.69
C TRP A 9 16.00 -20.07 51.82
N SER A 10 16.68 -18.96 51.99
CA SER A 10 16.54 -17.77 51.11
C SER A 10 16.97 -18.05 49.67
N VAL A 11 18.10 -18.73 49.46
CA VAL A 11 18.57 -19.15 48.16
C VAL A 11 17.59 -20.12 47.51
N PHE A 12 17.09 -21.10 48.28
CA PHE A 12 16.10 -22.07 47.77
C PHE A 12 14.79 -21.39 47.36
N ILE A 13 14.29 -20.44 48.15
CA ILE A 13 13.08 -19.68 47.82
C ILE A 13 13.28 -18.81 46.57
N VAL A 14 14.42 -18.11 46.45
CA VAL A 14 14.74 -17.30 45.27
C VAL A 14 14.86 -18.18 44.04
N THR A 15 15.53 -19.33 44.13
CA THR A 15 15.65 -20.27 43.00
C THR A 15 14.30 -20.87 42.61
N ALA A 16 13.45 -21.19 43.58
CA ALA A 16 12.09 -21.67 43.33
C ALA A 16 11.21 -20.59 42.69
N LEU A 17 11.30 -19.34 43.15
CA LEU A 17 10.60 -18.20 42.53
C LEU A 17 11.08 -17.91 41.14
N LEU A 18 12.39 -17.98 40.88
CA LEU A 18 12.94 -17.87 39.53
C LEU A 18 12.47 -19.03 38.65
N GLY A 19 12.45 -20.26 39.16
CA GLY A 19 11.91 -21.41 38.45
C GLY A 19 10.44 -21.25 38.09
N VAL A 20 9.62 -20.77 39.04
CA VAL A 20 8.21 -20.43 38.79
C VAL A 20 8.07 -19.29 37.80
N PHE A 21 8.88 -18.24 37.92
CA PHE A 21 8.89 -17.13 36.98
C PHE A 21 9.27 -17.57 35.56
N PHE A 22 10.32 -18.40 35.41
CA PHE A 22 10.68 -18.97 34.12
C PHE A 22 9.60 -19.94 33.58
N GLN A 23 8.97 -20.70 34.46
CA GLN A 23 7.89 -21.61 34.10
C GLN A 23 6.63 -20.83 33.68
N ILE A 24 6.28 -19.75 34.36
CA ILE A 24 5.17 -18.85 33.99
C ILE A 24 5.45 -18.19 32.64
N ASN A 25 6.69 -17.72 32.40
CA ASN A 25 7.08 -17.18 31.09
C ASN A 25 7.09 -18.25 29.99
N ARG A 26 7.35 -19.50 30.33
CA ARG A 26 7.38 -20.62 29.38
C ARG A 26 5.99 -21.22 29.12
N MET A 27 5.08 -21.16 30.11
CA MET A 27 3.78 -21.84 30.08
C MET A 27 2.61 -20.96 29.63
N ASP A 28 2.81 -19.86 28.94
CA ASP A 28 1.73 -19.03 28.43
C ASP A 28 0.76 -18.44 29.48
N ALA A 29 1.06 -18.58 30.77
CA ALA A 29 0.23 -18.00 31.82
C ALA A 29 0.06 -16.48 31.65
N LEU A 30 1.01 -15.78 31.04
CA LEU A 30 0.87 -14.38 30.64
C LEU A 30 -0.17 -14.17 29.54
N LEU A 31 -0.39 -15.15 28.66
CA LEU A 31 -1.48 -15.14 27.68
C LEU A 31 -2.85 -15.31 28.34
N TYR A 32 -2.93 -16.08 29.46
CA TYR A 32 -4.16 -16.20 30.24
C TYR A 32 -4.41 -15.00 31.16
N ILE A 33 -3.35 -14.31 31.62
CA ILE A 33 -3.45 -13.17 32.55
C ILE A 33 -3.65 -11.86 31.77
N ASN A 34 -3.14 -11.78 30.57
CA ASN A 34 -3.36 -10.69 29.66
C ASN A 34 -3.79 -11.29 28.31
N PRO A 35 -5.06 -11.69 28.16
CA PRO A 35 -5.56 -12.16 26.89
C PRO A 35 -5.28 -11.06 25.88
N TRP A 36 -4.60 -11.40 24.80
CA TRP A 36 -4.36 -10.50 23.69
C TRP A 36 -5.72 -9.98 23.23
N GLN A 37 -6.10 -8.80 23.75
CA GLN A 37 -7.34 -8.16 23.35
C GLN A 37 -7.09 -7.52 22.00
N ASN A 38 -7.33 -8.28 20.94
CA ASN A 38 -7.43 -7.79 19.59
C ASN A 38 -8.88 -7.45 19.22
N HIS A 39 -9.70 -7.16 20.24
CA HIS A 39 -11.06 -6.66 20.04
C HIS A 39 -10.99 -5.30 19.37
N LEU A 40 -11.69 -5.15 18.27
CA LEU A 40 -11.90 -3.86 17.62
C LEU A 40 -12.82 -3.02 18.50
N GLU A 41 -12.29 -1.96 19.09
CA GLU A 41 -13.10 -1.02 19.85
C GLU A 41 -13.98 -0.21 18.90
N GLU A 42 -15.28 -0.14 19.19
CA GLU A 42 -16.16 0.86 18.56
C GLU A 42 -15.86 2.22 19.19
N GLY A 43 -14.92 2.95 18.59
CA GLY A 43 -14.55 4.30 19.05
C GLY A 43 -15.69 5.31 18.88
N ASN A 44 -15.72 6.33 19.72
CA ASN A 44 -16.61 7.47 19.54
C ASN A 44 -16.08 8.37 18.43
N PHE A 45 -16.85 8.56 17.37
CA PHE A 45 -16.53 9.53 16.32
C PHE A 45 -16.48 10.96 16.86
N LEU A 46 -15.49 11.73 16.43
CA LEU A 46 -15.55 13.19 16.53
C LEU A 46 -16.61 13.67 15.53
N GLN A 47 -17.84 13.86 16.01
CA GLN A 47 -18.95 14.24 15.16
C GLN A 47 -18.83 15.69 14.69
N ALA A 48 -19.17 15.93 13.42
CA ALA A 48 -19.26 17.27 12.87
C ALA A 48 -20.32 18.10 13.58
N VAL A 49 -19.95 19.29 14.01
CA VAL A 49 -20.91 20.33 14.38
C VAL A 49 -21.39 21.02 13.09
N GLY A 50 -22.38 20.40 12.43
CA GLY A 50 -23.08 20.98 11.29
C GLY A 50 -22.56 20.51 9.91
N SER A 51 -23.38 19.74 9.22
CA SER A 51 -23.23 19.36 7.81
C SER A 51 -23.26 20.58 6.90
N GLN A 52 -22.13 20.98 6.34
CA GLN A 52 -22.10 21.91 5.21
C GLN A 52 -21.18 21.37 4.12
N GLN A 53 -21.79 20.83 3.10
CA GLN A 53 -21.19 20.42 1.81
C GLN A 53 -20.64 21.62 0.99
N GLN A 54 -20.65 22.84 1.52
CA GLN A 54 -20.28 24.07 0.83
C GLN A 54 -18.81 24.42 1.10
N ASN A 55 -18.04 24.54 0.03
CA ASN A 55 -16.65 24.99 -0.14
C ASN A 55 -15.57 23.90 -0.26
N ARG A 56 -15.82 22.84 -1.01
CA ARG A 56 -14.75 21.96 -1.48
C ARG A 56 -13.95 22.64 -2.59
N GLU A 57 -12.64 22.40 -2.63
CA GLU A 57 -11.79 22.80 -3.76
C GLU A 57 -12.31 22.14 -5.03
N ASN A 58 -12.57 22.92 -6.09
CA ASN A 58 -13.17 22.45 -7.33
C ASN A 58 -12.16 22.42 -8.47
N TYR A 59 -12.18 21.35 -9.24
CA TYR A 59 -11.33 21.11 -10.40
C TYR A 59 -12.17 20.94 -11.67
N LEU A 60 -11.58 21.23 -12.82
CA LEU A 60 -12.19 21.00 -14.13
C LEU A 60 -11.46 19.88 -14.84
N LEU A 61 -12.20 18.89 -15.38
CA LEU A 61 -11.67 17.84 -16.23
C LEU A 61 -12.32 17.90 -17.61
N ILE A 62 -11.50 17.87 -18.65
CA ILE A 62 -11.94 17.88 -20.05
C ILE A 62 -11.57 16.54 -20.68
N TYR A 63 -12.54 15.85 -21.26
CA TYR A 63 -12.34 14.50 -21.78
C TYR A 63 -13.04 14.27 -23.13
N ASP A 64 -12.66 13.20 -23.82
CA ASP A 64 -13.33 12.73 -25.03
C ASP A 64 -14.24 11.54 -24.71
N PRO A 65 -15.57 11.70 -24.76
CA PRO A 65 -16.49 10.61 -24.45
C PRO A 65 -16.49 9.47 -25.48
N ALA A 66 -15.89 9.66 -26.65
CA ALA A 66 -15.78 8.64 -27.69
C ALA A 66 -14.44 7.87 -27.64
N ASP A 67 -13.48 8.32 -26.85
CA ASP A 67 -12.19 7.66 -26.64
C ASP A 67 -12.19 6.89 -25.33
N VAL A 68 -12.07 5.57 -25.41
CA VAL A 68 -12.09 4.65 -24.24
C VAL A 68 -11.01 5.03 -23.23
N GLN A 69 -9.79 5.36 -23.69
CA GLN A 69 -8.70 5.74 -22.81
C GLN A 69 -8.97 7.07 -22.09
N SER A 70 -9.52 8.04 -22.80
CA SER A 70 -9.95 9.31 -22.23
C SER A 70 -11.01 9.12 -21.13
N VAL A 71 -11.96 8.20 -21.34
CA VAL A 71 -12.98 7.83 -20.36
C VAL A 71 -12.36 7.12 -19.15
N LEU A 72 -11.40 6.22 -19.33
CA LEU A 72 -10.67 5.56 -18.25
C LEU A 72 -9.87 6.58 -17.42
N THR A 73 -9.13 7.49 -18.07
CA THR A 73 -8.43 8.60 -17.39
C THR A 73 -9.38 9.42 -16.54
N ARG A 74 -10.53 9.80 -17.12
CA ARG A 74 -11.56 10.54 -16.38
C ARG A 74 -11.96 9.79 -15.10
N HIS A 75 -12.27 8.50 -15.18
CA HIS A 75 -12.70 7.71 -14.03
C HIS A 75 -11.63 7.64 -12.94
N ILE A 76 -10.35 7.47 -13.33
CA ILE A 76 -9.23 7.46 -12.36
C ILE A 76 -9.10 8.82 -11.68
N VAL A 77 -9.10 9.92 -12.45
CA VAL A 77 -8.97 11.28 -11.89
C VAL A 77 -10.16 11.63 -10.99
N GLU A 78 -11.40 11.33 -11.42
CA GLU A 78 -12.61 11.54 -10.60
C GLU A 78 -12.49 10.77 -9.28
N LYS A 79 -12.07 9.51 -9.30
CA LYS A 79 -11.89 8.69 -8.11
C LYS A 79 -10.85 9.32 -7.17
N ILE A 80 -9.67 9.72 -7.66
CA ILE A 80 -8.62 10.36 -6.87
C ILE A 80 -9.16 11.63 -6.20
N ILE A 81 -9.78 12.52 -6.96
CA ILE A 81 -10.31 13.80 -6.46
C ILE A 81 -11.40 13.58 -5.40
N HIS A 82 -12.29 12.61 -5.61
CA HIS A 82 -13.34 12.28 -4.64
C HIS A 82 -12.78 11.65 -3.36
N GLU A 83 -11.80 10.76 -3.45
CA GLU A 83 -11.12 10.20 -2.28
C GLU A 83 -10.36 11.27 -1.49
N GLN A 84 -9.82 12.27 -2.19
CA GLN A 84 -9.23 13.45 -1.55
C GLN A 84 -10.28 14.44 -1.00
N LYS A 85 -11.58 14.09 -0.99
CA LYS A 85 -12.69 14.93 -0.51
C LYS A 85 -12.79 16.28 -1.21
N LYS A 86 -12.38 16.33 -2.48
CA LYS A 86 -12.47 17.48 -3.36
C LYS A 86 -13.60 17.29 -4.38
N SER A 87 -13.93 18.31 -5.18
CA SER A 87 -14.92 18.25 -6.23
C SER A 87 -14.31 18.45 -7.61
N ILE A 88 -14.91 17.82 -8.62
CA ILE A 88 -14.46 17.93 -10.00
C ILE A 88 -15.67 17.99 -10.92
N GLN A 89 -15.60 18.88 -11.90
CA GLN A 89 -16.57 18.96 -12.98
C GLN A 89 -15.94 18.37 -14.26
N SER A 90 -16.56 17.34 -14.84
CA SER A 90 -16.10 16.72 -16.08
C SER A 90 -16.94 17.19 -17.25
N VAL A 91 -16.29 17.70 -18.29
CA VAL A 91 -16.96 18.20 -19.51
C VAL A 91 -16.36 17.58 -20.77
N PRO A 92 -17.16 17.26 -21.80
CA PRO A 92 -16.66 16.84 -23.10
C PRO A 92 -15.79 17.92 -23.77
N PHE A 93 -14.74 17.52 -24.49
CA PHE A 93 -13.78 18.42 -25.12
C PHE A 93 -14.39 19.41 -26.13
N TYR A 94 -15.51 19.08 -26.73
CA TYR A 94 -16.23 19.92 -27.69
C TYR A 94 -17.21 20.91 -27.03
N GLN A 95 -17.34 20.85 -25.69
CA GLN A 95 -18.23 21.75 -24.94
C GLN A 95 -17.44 22.98 -24.48
N PRO A 96 -17.88 24.21 -24.80
CA PRO A 96 -17.25 25.40 -24.25
C PRO A 96 -17.51 25.50 -22.75
N VAL A 97 -16.47 25.91 -22.01
CA VAL A 97 -16.54 26.15 -20.57
C VAL A 97 -15.76 27.41 -20.21
N VAL A 98 -16.30 28.19 -19.29
CA VAL A 98 -15.63 29.35 -18.70
C VAL A 98 -14.99 28.89 -17.40
N ILE A 99 -13.69 29.10 -17.24
CA ILE A 99 -12.93 28.77 -16.05
C ILE A 99 -12.97 29.98 -15.12
N ASP A 100 -13.64 29.85 -14.00
CA ASP A 100 -13.75 30.92 -13.02
C ASP A 100 -12.60 30.88 -11.99
N SER A 101 -12.49 31.92 -11.17
CA SER A 101 -11.46 32.04 -10.12
C SER A 101 -11.59 31.00 -8.99
N LYS A 102 -12.67 30.22 -8.94
CA LYS A 102 -12.86 29.13 -7.95
C LYS A 102 -12.24 27.82 -8.41
N CYS A 103 -11.96 27.69 -9.71
CA CYS A 103 -11.27 26.53 -10.25
C CYS A 103 -9.84 26.46 -9.69
N GLN A 104 -9.47 25.34 -9.08
CA GLN A 104 -8.16 25.16 -8.47
C GLN A 104 -7.13 24.51 -9.40
N GLY A 105 -7.60 23.96 -10.52
CA GLY A 105 -6.75 23.33 -11.54
C GLY A 105 -7.57 22.71 -12.65
N VAL A 106 -6.95 22.58 -13.84
CA VAL A 106 -7.56 22.00 -15.03
C VAL A 106 -6.83 20.72 -15.39
N VAL A 107 -7.59 19.67 -15.73
CA VAL A 107 -7.09 18.39 -16.23
C VAL A 107 -7.60 18.18 -17.65
N ILE A 108 -6.71 17.89 -18.58
CA ILE A 108 -7.01 17.60 -19.97
C ILE A 108 -6.70 16.14 -20.24
N ALA A 109 -7.74 15.33 -20.33
CA ALA A 109 -7.68 13.88 -20.53
C ALA A 109 -7.95 13.48 -21.99
N THR A 110 -7.63 14.33 -22.95
CA THR A 110 -7.75 14.07 -24.40
C THR A 110 -6.52 14.57 -25.15
N ASN A 111 -6.17 13.91 -26.24
CA ASN A 111 -5.12 14.35 -27.16
C ASN A 111 -5.62 15.28 -28.28
N LYS A 112 -6.94 15.51 -28.38
CA LYS A 112 -7.56 16.38 -29.41
C LYS A 112 -7.43 17.87 -29.04
N LEU A 113 -6.22 18.33 -28.77
CA LEU A 113 -5.96 19.70 -28.29
C LEU A 113 -6.38 20.79 -29.26
N LYS A 114 -6.16 20.61 -30.59
CA LYS A 114 -6.64 21.55 -31.63
C LYS A 114 -8.16 21.76 -31.62
N ASN A 115 -8.90 20.81 -31.13
CA ASN A 115 -10.37 20.81 -31.17
C ASN A 115 -10.99 21.12 -29.79
N LEU A 116 -10.20 21.54 -28.82
CA LEU A 116 -10.71 21.90 -27.48
C LEU A 116 -11.54 23.19 -27.57
N ALA A 117 -12.85 23.08 -27.33
CA ALA A 117 -13.74 24.24 -27.28
C ALA A 117 -13.38 25.23 -26.15
N ALA A 118 -12.70 24.76 -25.11
CA ALA A 118 -12.26 25.56 -23.96
C ALA A 118 -10.83 26.10 -24.07
N MET A 119 -10.12 25.91 -25.22
CA MET A 119 -8.68 26.19 -25.34
C MET A 119 -8.33 27.62 -24.89
N THR A 120 -8.99 28.64 -25.46
CA THR A 120 -8.74 30.04 -25.10
C THR A 120 -8.97 30.32 -23.61
N SER A 121 -9.99 29.68 -22.99
CA SER A 121 -10.24 29.82 -21.55
C SER A 121 -9.13 29.19 -20.72
N ILE A 122 -8.56 28.05 -21.14
CA ILE A 122 -7.45 27.39 -20.49
C ILE A 122 -6.17 28.24 -20.57
N GLU A 123 -5.86 28.76 -21.76
CA GLU A 123 -4.69 29.62 -21.97
C GLU A 123 -4.77 30.86 -21.07
N GLN A 124 -5.92 31.55 -21.06
CA GLN A 124 -6.13 32.70 -20.20
C GLN A 124 -6.02 32.35 -18.71
N TYR A 125 -6.57 31.19 -18.30
CA TYR A 125 -6.47 30.71 -16.93
C TYR A 125 -5.01 30.48 -16.53
N VAL A 126 -4.22 29.83 -17.38
CA VAL A 126 -2.78 29.56 -17.09
C VAL A 126 -1.99 30.87 -17.13
N GLU A 127 -2.24 31.75 -18.10
CA GLU A 127 -1.57 33.07 -18.17
C GLU A 127 -1.74 33.89 -16.89
N GLN A 128 -2.90 33.76 -16.21
CA GLN A 128 -3.25 34.44 -14.97
C GLN A 128 -2.79 33.70 -13.69
N GLY A 129 -1.95 32.66 -13.79
CA GLY A 129 -1.40 31.94 -12.64
C GLY A 129 -2.06 30.59 -12.37
N GLY A 130 -3.05 30.18 -13.15
CA GLY A 130 -3.65 28.86 -13.07
C GLY A 130 -2.69 27.75 -13.51
N ARG A 131 -3.04 26.50 -13.19
CA ARG A 131 -2.23 25.32 -13.57
C ARG A 131 -3.08 24.30 -14.30
N ALA A 132 -2.54 23.74 -15.38
CA ALA A 132 -3.22 22.74 -16.21
C ALA A 132 -2.34 21.50 -16.40
N ALA A 133 -2.95 20.31 -16.30
CA ALA A 133 -2.28 19.03 -16.58
C ALA A 133 -2.84 18.39 -17.85
N ILE A 134 -1.97 17.94 -18.75
CA ILE A 134 -2.31 17.13 -19.92
C ILE A 134 -1.91 15.69 -19.60
N LEU A 135 -2.89 14.79 -19.57
CA LEU A 135 -2.70 13.39 -19.14
C LEU A 135 -2.75 12.40 -20.32
N ARG A 136 -2.39 12.83 -21.51
CA ARG A 136 -2.36 12.00 -22.73
C ARG A 136 -1.11 12.28 -23.53
N ASN A 137 -0.59 11.26 -24.23
CA ASN A 137 0.50 11.46 -25.18
C ASN A 137 0.13 12.52 -26.22
N LEU A 138 1.07 13.36 -26.50
CA LEU A 138 0.91 14.40 -27.51
C LEU A 138 0.90 13.76 -28.90
N GLN A 139 0.16 14.38 -29.82
CA GLN A 139 0.17 13.99 -31.24
C GLN A 139 0.38 15.25 -32.09
N SER A 140 1.42 15.25 -32.90
CA SER A 140 1.85 16.45 -33.64
C SER A 140 0.74 17.07 -34.49
N GLU A 141 -0.09 16.24 -35.14
CA GLU A 141 -1.22 16.67 -35.96
C GLU A 141 -2.40 17.25 -35.12
N LEU A 142 -2.49 16.89 -33.86
CA LEU A 142 -3.56 17.32 -32.95
C LEU A 142 -3.13 18.39 -31.93
N LEU A 143 -1.86 18.79 -31.91
CA LEU A 143 -1.31 19.85 -31.06
C LEU A 143 -1.31 21.20 -31.78
N PRO A 144 -1.94 22.28 -31.22
CA PRO A 144 -1.83 23.63 -31.76
C PRO A 144 -0.37 24.12 -31.77
N GLU A 145 0.03 24.84 -32.80
CA GLU A 145 1.40 25.35 -32.92
C GLU A 145 1.79 26.29 -31.78
N GLU A 146 0.86 27.14 -31.33
CA GLU A 146 1.02 28.06 -30.22
C GLU A 146 1.25 27.34 -28.88
N MET A 147 0.67 26.15 -28.69
CA MET A 147 0.87 25.36 -27.50
C MET A 147 2.26 24.72 -27.40
N VAL A 148 2.95 24.48 -28.50
CA VAL A 148 4.28 23.87 -28.53
C VAL A 148 5.24 24.64 -27.62
N ALA A 149 5.29 25.96 -27.76
CA ALA A 149 6.11 26.82 -26.91
C ALA A 149 5.59 26.88 -25.45
N GLN A 150 4.27 26.96 -25.26
CA GLN A 150 3.66 27.00 -23.93
C GLN A 150 3.93 25.74 -23.12
N LEU A 151 4.10 24.59 -23.77
CA LEU A 151 4.44 23.31 -23.15
C LEU A 151 5.95 23.10 -22.97
N GLY A 152 6.79 24.05 -23.39
CA GLY A 152 8.25 23.95 -23.27
C GLY A 152 8.86 22.93 -24.25
N ILE A 153 8.29 22.81 -25.46
CA ILE A 153 8.74 21.86 -26.48
C ILE A 153 9.55 22.63 -27.54
N ALA A 154 10.79 22.20 -27.77
CA ALA A 154 11.65 22.72 -28.82
C ALA A 154 11.45 22.00 -30.17
N SER A 155 11.19 20.69 -30.12
CA SER A 155 10.84 19.90 -31.32
C SER A 155 9.94 18.74 -30.97
N LEU A 156 9.09 18.35 -31.92
CA LEU A 156 8.09 17.29 -31.80
C LEU A 156 8.28 16.26 -32.89
N GLY A 157 8.49 15.00 -32.52
CA GLY A 157 8.68 13.85 -33.42
C GLY A 157 7.44 12.95 -33.52
N GLN A 158 7.70 11.70 -33.83
CA GLN A 158 6.68 10.64 -33.91
C GLN A 158 6.55 9.88 -32.60
N GLU A 159 5.51 9.04 -32.46
CA GLU A 159 5.38 8.12 -31.32
C GLU A 159 6.48 7.05 -31.37
N ILE A 160 7.15 6.84 -30.26
CA ILE A 160 8.19 5.83 -30.05
C ILE A 160 7.91 5.03 -28.77
N SER A 161 8.47 3.82 -28.68
CA SER A 161 8.45 3.02 -27.46
C SER A 161 9.80 3.15 -26.77
N VAL A 162 9.80 3.56 -25.50
CA VAL A 162 11.02 3.80 -24.72
C VAL A 162 11.09 2.88 -23.51
N PRO A 163 12.27 2.28 -23.21
CA PRO A 163 12.43 1.34 -22.09
C PRO A 163 12.73 2.07 -20.78
N GLY A 164 12.37 1.41 -19.67
CA GLY A 164 12.70 1.83 -18.30
C GLY A 164 12.24 3.24 -17.93
N ILE A 165 12.58 3.66 -16.73
CA ILE A 165 12.29 5.01 -16.23
C ILE A 165 13.44 5.58 -15.40
N ARG A 166 13.50 6.92 -15.31
CA ARG A 166 14.32 7.70 -14.37
C ARG A 166 13.47 8.83 -13.80
N VAL A 167 13.31 8.88 -12.48
CA VAL A 167 12.64 9.98 -11.78
C VAL A 167 13.67 11.07 -11.50
N THR A 168 13.65 12.12 -12.30
CA THR A 168 14.65 13.20 -12.27
C THR A 168 14.20 14.37 -11.40
N GLY A 169 12.90 14.63 -11.33
CA GLY A 169 12.32 15.73 -10.56
C GLY A 169 11.77 15.30 -9.19
N ASP A 170 11.13 16.24 -8.51
CA ASP A 170 10.63 16.11 -7.15
C ASP A 170 9.09 15.98 -7.06
N MET A 171 8.43 15.75 -8.19
CA MET A 171 6.97 15.60 -8.27
C MET A 171 6.48 14.39 -7.48
N PHE A 172 7.22 13.28 -7.52
CA PHE A 172 6.88 12.06 -6.77
C PHE A 172 7.49 12.11 -5.38
N LEU A 173 6.63 11.96 -4.36
CA LEU A 173 7.05 11.98 -2.96
C LEU A 173 8.03 10.83 -2.66
N GLY A 174 9.23 11.16 -2.19
CA GLY A 174 10.26 10.20 -1.78
C GLY A 174 10.94 9.42 -2.92
N VAL A 175 10.60 9.67 -4.19
CA VAL A 175 11.03 8.82 -5.31
C VAL A 175 12.12 9.46 -6.18
N GLN A 176 12.47 10.72 -5.97
CA GLN A 176 13.54 11.39 -6.73
C GLN A 176 14.85 10.57 -6.72
N GLY A 177 15.49 10.47 -7.88
CA GLY A 177 16.71 9.68 -8.08
C GLY A 177 16.47 8.16 -8.24
N PHE A 178 15.24 7.67 -8.10
CA PHE A 178 14.90 6.29 -8.41
C PHE A 178 14.82 6.07 -9.93
N GLY A 179 15.19 4.89 -10.36
CA GLY A 179 15.02 4.47 -11.74
C GLY A 179 15.42 3.02 -11.93
N PHE A 180 15.00 2.46 -13.03
CA PHE A 180 15.38 1.12 -13.44
C PHE A 180 15.49 1.00 -14.96
N ASP A 181 16.34 0.07 -15.37
CA ASP A 181 16.51 -0.34 -16.75
C ASP A 181 15.70 -1.62 -16.97
N SER A 182 14.85 -1.63 -17.96
CA SER A 182 14.05 -2.81 -18.28
C SER A 182 13.53 -2.76 -19.71
N ASP A 183 13.90 -3.74 -20.50
CA ASP A 183 13.37 -3.89 -21.87
C ASP A 183 11.92 -4.43 -21.88
N ILE A 184 11.45 -4.94 -20.75
CA ILE A 184 10.08 -5.45 -20.56
C ILE A 184 9.13 -4.30 -20.20
N TYR A 185 9.60 -3.36 -19.39
CA TYR A 185 8.84 -2.19 -19.00
C TYR A 185 9.08 -1.06 -20.02
N THR A 186 8.23 -0.99 -21.02
CA THR A 186 8.30 0.05 -22.08
C THR A 186 7.11 0.97 -22.00
N THR A 187 7.31 2.24 -22.36
CA THR A 187 6.25 3.26 -22.43
C THR A 187 6.21 3.86 -23.84
N ALA A 188 5.02 3.93 -24.42
CA ALA A 188 4.84 4.63 -25.68
C ALA A 188 4.70 6.13 -25.39
N VAL A 189 5.57 6.94 -26.01
CA VAL A 189 5.63 8.40 -25.85
C VAL A 189 5.75 9.05 -27.23
N THR A 190 5.35 10.30 -27.33
CA THR A 190 5.76 11.11 -28.50
C THR A 190 7.18 11.59 -28.27
N ASP A 191 8.06 11.41 -29.24
CA ASP A 191 9.43 11.87 -29.15
C ASP A 191 9.45 13.41 -29.13
N VAL A 192 9.93 14.00 -28.04
CA VAL A 192 9.99 15.44 -27.85
C VAL A 192 11.39 15.86 -27.37
N MET A 193 11.84 17.00 -27.87
CA MET A 193 12.97 17.73 -27.28
C MET A 193 12.40 18.90 -26.50
N LEU A 194 12.77 18.99 -25.23
CA LEU A 194 12.34 20.09 -24.36
C LEU A 194 13.23 21.33 -24.51
N THR A 195 12.65 22.49 -24.24
CA THR A 195 13.40 23.74 -24.07
C THR A 195 14.20 23.69 -22.75
N SER A 196 15.21 24.56 -22.61
CA SER A 196 16.08 24.55 -21.43
C SER A 196 15.40 24.96 -20.12
N ASP A 197 14.24 25.60 -20.19
CA ASP A 197 13.41 26.06 -19.07
C ASP A 197 12.27 25.10 -18.71
N ALA A 198 12.02 24.09 -19.52
CA ALA A 198 11.14 22.99 -19.16
C ALA A 198 11.82 22.04 -18.17
N VAL A 199 11.10 21.57 -17.16
CA VAL A 199 11.62 20.77 -16.06
C VAL A 199 11.15 19.32 -16.20
N PRO A 200 12.03 18.39 -16.65
CA PRO A 200 11.68 16.97 -16.71
C PRO A 200 11.52 16.40 -15.29
N GLN A 201 10.44 15.67 -15.08
CA GLN A 201 10.11 14.97 -13.83
C GLN A 201 10.38 13.48 -13.92
N VAL A 202 10.03 12.88 -15.06
CA VAL A 202 10.32 11.49 -15.39
C VAL A 202 10.80 11.41 -16.84
N THR A 203 11.88 10.67 -17.04
CA THR A 203 12.39 10.33 -18.38
C THR A 203 12.44 8.81 -18.55
N SER A 204 12.61 8.35 -19.78
CA SER A 204 13.01 6.97 -20.04
C SER A 204 14.46 6.74 -19.59
N GLN A 205 14.89 5.49 -19.64
CA GLN A 205 16.29 5.10 -19.48
C GLN A 205 17.23 5.87 -20.42
N GLU A 206 16.79 6.12 -21.64
CA GLU A 206 17.55 6.80 -22.68
C GLU A 206 17.45 8.34 -22.62
N GLY A 207 16.61 8.86 -21.70
CA GLY A 207 16.45 10.31 -21.47
C GLY A 207 15.28 10.95 -22.20
N HIS A 208 14.42 10.21 -22.91
CA HIS A 208 13.21 10.75 -23.52
C HIS A 208 12.23 11.22 -22.45
N PRO A 209 11.70 12.47 -22.52
CA PRO A 209 10.77 12.99 -21.51
C PRO A 209 9.44 12.23 -21.52
N ILE A 210 9.05 11.73 -20.34
CA ILE A 210 7.76 11.08 -20.11
C ILE A 210 6.82 12.03 -19.36
N ILE A 211 7.33 12.67 -18.29
CA ILE A 211 6.57 13.67 -17.53
C ILE A 211 7.44 14.89 -17.33
N TRP A 212 6.91 16.08 -17.60
CA TRP A 212 7.61 17.34 -17.34
C TRP A 212 6.63 18.45 -16.98
N SER A 213 7.16 19.58 -16.52
CA SER A 213 6.41 20.80 -16.29
C SER A 213 7.10 21.98 -16.96
N HIS A 214 6.31 22.97 -17.36
CA HIS A 214 6.80 24.22 -17.95
C HIS A 214 5.96 25.39 -17.47
N ASN A 215 6.61 26.50 -17.10
CA ASN A 215 5.94 27.71 -16.73
C ASN A 215 5.48 28.45 -18.00
N SER A 216 4.24 28.95 -18.01
CA SER A 216 3.66 29.70 -19.10
C SER A 216 2.89 30.88 -18.52
N GLY A 217 3.27 32.13 -18.87
CA GLY A 217 2.75 33.30 -18.18
C GLY A 217 3.05 33.27 -16.68
N GLN A 218 2.04 33.47 -15.86
CA GLN A 218 2.15 33.35 -14.39
C GLN A 218 1.84 31.94 -13.87
N GLY A 219 1.37 31.05 -14.74
CA GLY A 219 0.94 29.71 -14.40
C GLY A 219 1.88 28.60 -14.89
N LYS A 220 1.36 27.39 -14.99
CA LYS A 220 2.16 26.20 -15.28
C LYS A 220 1.36 25.15 -16.03
N TYR A 221 1.98 24.53 -17.04
CA TYR A 221 1.54 23.27 -17.60
C TYR A 221 2.32 22.10 -17.03
N ILE A 222 1.65 20.98 -16.80
CA ILE A 222 2.22 19.68 -16.47
C ILE A 222 1.82 18.70 -17.57
N VAL A 223 2.78 18.02 -18.18
CA VAL A 223 2.52 17.11 -19.30
C VAL A 223 2.93 15.69 -18.92
N CYS A 224 1.99 14.77 -19.04
CA CYS A 224 2.24 13.33 -18.99
C CYS A 224 2.12 12.82 -20.44
N ASN A 225 3.26 12.71 -21.11
CA ASN A 225 3.37 12.34 -22.51
C ASN A 225 3.48 10.82 -22.67
N SER A 226 2.59 10.08 -22.03
CA SER A 226 2.55 8.64 -22.14
C SER A 226 1.21 8.17 -22.71
N ARG A 227 1.29 7.16 -23.56
CA ARG A 227 0.09 6.42 -23.93
C ARG A 227 -0.27 5.53 -22.76
N GLU A 228 -1.46 5.75 -22.23
CA GLU A 228 -1.92 5.00 -21.08
C GLU A 228 -1.95 3.51 -21.34
N ARG A 229 -1.47 2.77 -20.33
CA ARG A 229 -1.85 1.39 -20.13
C ARG A 229 -3.07 1.40 -19.22
N ASP A 230 -3.93 0.41 -19.35
CA ASP A 230 -4.96 0.09 -18.36
C ASP A 230 -4.23 -0.47 -17.13
N ASP A 231 -3.61 0.42 -16.37
CA ASP A 231 -2.70 0.09 -15.28
C ASP A 231 -3.06 0.88 -14.03
N LYS A 232 -3.19 0.19 -12.92
CA LYS A 232 -3.44 0.80 -11.60
C LYS A 232 -2.32 1.75 -11.14
N ASN A 233 -1.14 1.70 -11.73
CA ASN A 233 -0.08 2.67 -11.49
C ASN A 233 -0.50 4.11 -11.82
N ASN A 234 -1.46 4.28 -12.74
CA ASN A 234 -2.00 5.60 -13.07
C ASN A 234 -2.63 6.31 -11.87
N TYR A 235 -3.13 5.61 -10.87
CA TYR A 235 -3.64 6.25 -9.65
C TYR A 235 -2.56 7.09 -8.95
N GLY A 236 -1.39 6.54 -8.72
CA GLY A 236 -0.31 7.28 -8.06
C GLY A 236 0.37 8.29 -8.97
N ILE A 237 0.55 7.97 -10.26
CA ILE A 237 1.11 8.91 -11.24
C ILE A 237 0.22 10.15 -11.34
N TYR A 238 -1.10 9.98 -11.48
CA TYR A 238 -2.02 11.10 -11.57
C TYR A 238 -2.15 11.84 -10.23
N THR A 239 -2.10 11.14 -9.09
CA THR A 239 -2.07 11.83 -7.77
C THR A 239 -0.86 12.76 -7.67
N ALA A 240 0.33 12.31 -8.09
CA ALA A 240 1.53 13.15 -8.10
C ALA A 240 1.37 14.37 -9.02
N ILE A 241 0.82 14.18 -10.22
CA ILE A 241 0.54 15.27 -11.17
C ILE A 241 -0.52 16.23 -10.63
N LEU A 242 -1.64 15.72 -10.13
CA LEU A 242 -2.73 16.52 -9.55
C LEU A 242 -2.24 17.36 -8.37
N SER A 243 -1.31 16.85 -7.58
CA SER A 243 -0.70 17.59 -6.47
C SER A 243 0.11 18.81 -6.91
N GLN A 244 0.39 18.97 -8.19
CA GLN A 244 1.07 20.13 -8.77
C GLN A 244 0.10 21.19 -9.31
N LEU A 245 -1.21 20.90 -9.36
CA LEU A 245 -2.22 21.82 -9.93
C LEU A 245 -2.48 23.06 -9.08
N LYS A 246 -1.96 23.09 -7.86
CA LYS A 246 -2.09 24.23 -6.95
C LYS A 246 -0.84 24.36 -6.10
N GLU A 247 -0.46 25.60 -5.75
CA GLU A 247 0.43 25.85 -4.62
C GLU A 247 -0.27 25.43 -3.32
N ASP A 248 0.52 24.94 -2.37
CA ASP A 248 -0.02 24.52 -1.08
C ASP A 248 -1.12 23.43 -1.24
N TYR A 249 -0.90 22.45 -2.13
CA TYR A 249 -1.86 21.36 -2.35
C TYR A 249 -1.86 20.41 -1.16
N ILE A 250 -3.05 20.17 -0.58
CA ILE A 250 -3.24 19.24 0.55
C ILE A 250 -4.16 18.10 0.14
N TYR A 251 -3.80 16.88 0.54
CA TYR A 251 -4.65 15.69 0.37
C TYR A 251 -4.40 14.69 1.49
N PRO A 252 -5.44 13.93 1.90
CA PRO A 252 -5.32 12.90 2.92
C PRO A 252 -4.64 11.64 2.36
N VAL A 253 -3.97 10.90 3.25
CA VAL A 253 -3.38 9.58 2.97
C VAL A 253 -3.61 8.65 4.16
N MET A 254 -3.62 7.33 3.90
CA MET A 254 -3.83 6.31 4.96
C MET A 254 -2.63 6.18 5.89
N ASN A 255 -1.42 6.47 5.40
CA ASN A 255 -0.16 6.39 6.16
C ASN A 255 0.08 5.01 6.76
N MET A 256 0.32 4.00 5.91
CA MET A 256 0.48 2.62 6.32
C MET A 256 1.72 1.97 5.71
N LYS A 257 2.42 1.18 6.53
CA LYS A 257 3.48 0.26 6.14
C LYS A 257 3.07 -1.14 6.58
N LEU A 258 2.70 -2.00 5.62
CA LEU A 258 2.13 -3.33 5.82
C LEU A 258 3.10 -4.41 5.36
N PHE A 259 3.34 -5.39 6.21
CA PHE A 259 4.14 -6.57 5.88
C PHE A 259 3.42 -7.85 6.29
N PHE A 260 3.27 -8.76 5.33
CA PHE A 260 2.63 -10.06 5.56
C PHE A 260 3.67 -11.18 5.45
N ILE A 261 3.46 -12.22 6.26
CA ILE A 261 4.19 -13.49 6.15
C ILE A 261 3.14 -14.54 5.82
N ASP A 262 3.10 -14.93 4.54
CA ASP A 262 2.21 -15.98 4.07
C ASP A 262 2.69 -17.34 4.60
N ASP A 263 1.82 -18.36 4.63
CA ASP A 263 2.15 -19.72 5.10
C ASP A 263 2.74 -19.81 6.52
N PHE A 264 2.42 -18.84 7.37
CA PHE A 264 2.98 -18.73 8.71
C PHE A 264 2.50 -19.87 9.64
N PRO A 265 3.36 -20.46 10.48
CA PRO A 265 4.81 -20.27 10.58
C PRO A 265 5.61 -21.12 9.61
N SER A 266 5.00 -21.61 8.56
CA SER A 266 5.36 -22.67 7.62
C SER A 266 5.41 -24.06 8.27
N PRO A 267 4.66 -25.03 7.81
CA PRO A 267 4.93 -26.43 8.10
C PRO A 267 6.32 -26.78 7.56
N VAL A 268 7.31 -26.66 8.44
CA VAL A 268 8.72 -26.76 8.08
C VAL A 268 9.01 -28.17 7.58
N PRO A 269 9.56 -28.35 6.35
CA PRO A 269 9.94 -29.66 5.85
C PRO A 269 10.95 -30.34 6.76
N GLU A 270 10.75 -31.63 7.02
CA GLU A 270 11.71 -32.42 7.80
C GLU A 270 12.99 -32.69 7.01
N GLY A 271 14.10 -32.87 7.74
CA GLY A 271 15.38 -33.26 7.17
C GLY A 271 16.30 -32.09 6.82
N ASN A 272 17.21 -32.35 5.87
CA ASN A 272 18.21 -31.37 5.43
C ASN A 272 17.94 -31.01 3.97
N PHE A 273 17.53 -29.78 3.75
CA PHE A 273 17.50 -29.22 2.40
C PHE A 273 18.90 -28.85 1.96
N GLU A 274 19.37 -29.44 0.85
CA GLU A 274 20.78 -29.43 0.45
C GLU A 274 21.40 -28.03 0.39
N ARG A 275 20.75 -27.06 -0.22
CA ARG A 275 21.26 -25.68 -0.32
C ARG A 275 21.41 -25.01 1.05
N ILE A 276 20.43 -25.20 1.93
CA ILE A 276 20.47 -24.66 3.29
C ILE A 276 21.63 -25.32 4.05
N TYR A 277 21.75 -26.63 3.96
CA TYR A 277 22.79 -27.37 4.67
C TYR A 277 24.19 -27.01 4.18
N GLN A 278 24.40 -26.89 2.87
CA GLN A 278 25.69 -26.49 2.30
C GLN A 278 26.11 -25.09 2.72
N GLU A 279 25.16 -24.14 2.78
CA GLU A 279 25.46 -22.76 3.16
C GLU A 279 25.64 -22.59 4.67
N THR A 280 24.81 -23.25 5.50
CA THR A 280 24.68 -22.95 6.91
C THR A 280 25.14 -24.07 7.85
N GLY A 281 25.24 -25.30 7.37
CA GLY A 281 25.49 -26.49 8.17
C GLY A 281 24.31 -26.91 9.07
N LEU A 282 23.12 -26.34 8.85
CA LEU A 282 21.93 -26.56 9.68
C LEU A 282 20.91 -27.46 9.00
N SER A 283 20.15 -28.21 9.80
CA SER A 283 18.91 -28.82 9.34
C SER A 283 17.91 -27.73 8.92
N THR A 284 16.90 -28.08 8.12
CA THR A 284 15.87 -27.13 7.70
C THR A 284 15.15 -26.51 8.90
N ALA A 285 14.77 -27.30 9.88
CA ALA A 285 14.11 -26.80 11.11
C ALA A 285 15.01 -25.85 11.93
N ASP A 286 16.31 -26.20 12.06
CA ASP A 286 17.27 -25.33 12.76
C ASP A 286 17.54 -24.03 11.99
N PHE A 287 17.54 -24.07 10.67
CA PHE A 287 17.67 -22.86 9.84
C PHE A 287 16.55 -21.87 10.14
N TYR A 288 15.29 -22.32 10.11
CA TYR A 288 14.17 -21.46 10.42
C TYR A 288 14.25 -20.92 11.83
N ARG A 289 14.53 -21.76 12.81
CA ARG A 289 14.55 -21.40 14.23
C ARG A 289 15.72 -20.48 14.60
N ARG A 290 16.90 -20.67 13.98
CA ARG A 290 18.14 -19.99 14.38
C ARG A 290 18.57 -18.85 13.47
N LEU A 291 18.12 -18.84 12.22
CA LEU A 291 18.53 -17.84 11.23
C LEU A 291 17.34 -17.05 10.68
N TRP A 292 16.39 -17.71 10.01
CA TRP A 292 15.32 -17.01 9.32
C TRP A 292 14.43 -16.22 10.28
N TRP A 293 13.86 -16.84 11.28
CA TRP A 293 12.93 -16.20 12.20
C TRP A 293 13.57 -15.09 13.06
N PRO A 294 14.75 -15.30 13.69
CA PRO A 294 15.44 -14.23 14.37
C PRO A 294 15.76 -13.03 13.48
N GLU A 295 16.06 -13.25 12.20
CA GLU A 295 16.28 -12.17 11.25
C GLU A 295 14.99 -11.39 10.96
N MET A 296 13.85 -12.07 10.80
CA MET A 296 12.56 -11.42 10.64
C MET A 296 12.22 -10.52 11.84
N LEU A 297 12.41 -11.03 13.08
CA LEU A 297 12.19 -10.24 14.29
C LEU A 297 13.15 -9.04 14.40
N ASN A 298 14.43 -9.26 14.10
CA ASN A 298 15.45 -8.18 14.09
C ASN A 298 15.13 -7.09 13.05
N ASN A 299 14.66 -7.47 11.87
CA ASN A 299 14.22 -6.55 10.84
C ASN A 299 12.97 -5.77 11.29
N GLY A 300 12.03 -6.43 11.97
CA GLY A 300 10.86 -5.79 12.57
C GLY A 300 11.24 -4.68 13.55
N GLU A 301 12.15 -4.97 14.47
CA GLU A 301 12.64 -4.00 15.46
C GLU A 301 13.48 -2.89 14.80
N LYS A 302 14.46 -3.24 13.98
CA LYS A 302 15.42 -2.29 13.38
C LYS A 302 14.76 -1.29 12.43
N TYR A 303 13.82 -1.76 11.60
CA TYR A 303 13.18 -0.95 10.57
C TYR A 303 11.74 -0.54 10.93
N ASN A 304 11.36 -0.77 12.19
CA ASN A 304 10.02 -0.46 12.69
C ASN A 304 8.94 -1.06 11.77
N VAL A 305 8.90 -2.39 11.66
CA VAL A 305 7.94 -3.15 10.85
C VAL A 305 7.12 -4.05 11.76
N LYS A 306 5.81 -4.10 11.56
CA LYS A 306 4.91 -5.08 12.14
C LYS A 306 4.54 -6.11 11.08
N TYR A 307 4.48 -7.37 11.46
CA TYR A 307 4.10 -8.44 10.55
C TYR A 307 2.70 -8.96 10.87
N THR A 308 1.92 -9.25 9.83
CA THR A 308 0.73 -10.10 9.92
C THR A 308 1.10 -11.49 9.43
N GLY A 309 1.15 -12.47 10.33
CA GLY A 309 1.43 -13.88 10.02
C GLY A 309 0.17 -14.64 9.65
N LEU A 310 0.14 -15.25 8.48
CA LEU A 310 -1.05 -15.83 7.88
C LEU A 310 -1.01 -17.36 7.96
N ILE A 311 -1.76 -17.92 8.89
CA ILE A 311 -1.69 -19.31 9.30
C ILE A 311 -2.28 -20.25 8.26
N ILE A 312 -1.53 -21.31 7.93
CA ILE A 312 -2.04 -22.56 7.37
C ILE A 312 -1.78 -23.70 8.35
N GLU A 313 -2.59 -24.77 8.31
CA GLU A 313 -2.36 -25.94 9.17
C GLU A 313 -1.42 -26.96 8.50
N ASN A 314 -1.53 -27.15 7.19
CA ASN A 314 -0.71 -28.09 6.42
C ASN A 314 -0.66 -27.68 4.93
N TYR A 315 0.12 -28.42 4.12
CA TYR A 315 0.20 -28.26 2.66
C TYR A 315 -0.48 -29.39 1.87
N GLY A 316 -1.44 -30.10 2.49
CA GLY A 316 -2.15 -31.20 1.83
C GLY A 316 -3.09 -30.73 0.70
N ASP A 317 -3.55 -31.69 -0.09
CA ASP A 317 -4.44 -31.48 -1.24
C ASP A 317 -5.90 -31.85 -0.96
N GLN A 318 -6.24 -32.14 0.30
CA GLN A 318 -7.57 -32.57 0.69
C GLN A 318 -8.59 -31.42 0.56
N VAL A 319 -9.59 -31.60 -0.31
CA VAL A 319 -10.67 -30.64 -0.55
C VAL A 319 -12.07 -31.21 -0.27
N LYS A 320 -12.13 -32.36 0.41
CA LYS A 320 -13.39 -33.04 0.79
C LYS A 320 -13.28 -33.60 2.20
N GLY A 321 -14.29 -33.34 3.00
CA GLY A 321 -14.40 -33.85 4.37
C GLY A 321 -14.47 -35.38 4.49
N PRO A 322 -14.25 -35.95 5.69
CA PRO A 322 -14.01 -35.21 6.94
C PRO A 322 -12.56 -34.73 7.06
N PHE A 323 -12.38 -33.52 7.60
CA PHE A 323 -11.05 -32.95 7.89
C PHE A 323 -10.65 -33.34 9.30
N MET A 324 -9.48 -33.94 9.43
CA MET A 324 -8.98 -34.47 10.71
C MET A 324 -7.91 -33.54 11.29
N PRO A 325 -7.84 -33.43 12.63
CA PRO A 325 -6.76 -32.69 13.28
C PRO A 325 -5.40 -33.15 12.83
N LEU A 326 -4.49 -32.19 12.59
CA LEU A 326 -3.10 -32.49 12.29
C LEU A 326 -2.47 -33.26 13.45
N ALA A 327 -1.95 -34.46 13.15
CA ALA A 327 -1.30 -35.32 14.15
C ALA A 327 0.12 -34.84 14.54
N ASP A 328 0.70 -33.90 13.77
CA ASP A 328 2.05 -33.40 14.01
C ASP A 328 2.10 -32.42 15.18
N VAL A 329 2.62 -32.93 16.29
CA VAL A 329 2.85 -32.14 17.52
C VAL A 329 3.90 -31.04 17.30
N ASN A 330 4.87 -31.27 16.40
CA ASN A 330 5.94 -30.30 16.13
C ASN A 330 5.41 -29.10 15.38
N ALA A 331 4.52 -29.29 14.39
CA ALA A 331 3.86 -28.21 13.67
C ALA A 331 3.04 -27.33 14.62
N ARG A 332 2.27 -27.93 15.53
CA ARG A 332 1.52 -27.21 16.56
C ARG A 332 2.44 -26.43 17.51
N ASN A 333 3.52 -27.05 17.98
CA ASN A 333 4.50 -26.38 18.85
C ASN A 333 5.19 -25.20 18.11
N SER A 334 5.48 -25.35 16.83
CA SER A 334 6.02 -24.28 15.99
C SER A 334 5.04 -23.11 15.90
N LEU A 335 3.76 -23.37 15.64
CA LEU A 335 2.74 -22.31 15.64
C LEU A 335 2.71 -21.57 16.97
N ILE A 336 2.72 -22.27 18.09
CA ILE A 336 2.70 -21.67 19.43
C ILE A 336 3.94 -20.79 19.65
N VAL A 337 5.12 -21.26 19.29
CA VAL A 337 6.39 -20.54 19.55
C VAL A 337 6.51 -19.32 18.65
N TYR A 338 6.40 -19.49 17.34
CA TYR A 338 6.58 -18.39 16.39
C TYR A 338 5.47 -17.34 16.49
N GLY A 339 4.22 -17.76 16.61
CA GLY A 339 3.11 -16.83 16.72
C GLY A 339 3.15 -16.02 18.01
N ARG A 340 3.62 -16.63 19.11
CA ARG A 340 3.83 -15.94 20.38
C ARG A 340 4.92 -14.86 20.29
N GLU A 341 6.03 -15.16 19.64
CA GLU A 341 7.11 -14.21 19.39
C GLU A 341 6.65 -13.09 18.47
N LEU A 342 5.86 -13.41 17.43
CA LEU A 342 5.22 -12.46 16.54
C LEU A 342 4.32 -11.47 17.31
N LEU A 343 3.40 -11.99 18.11
CA LEU A 343 2.48 -11.18 18.90
C LEU A 343 3.22 -10.29 19.93
N LYS A 344 4.29 -10.79 20.56
CA LYS A 344 5.15 -10.00 21.45
C LYS A 344 5.87 -8.87 20.74
N ALA A 345 6.19 -9.05 19.46
CA ALA A 345 6.78 -8.03 18.61
C ALA A 345 5.74 -7.02 18.05
N GLY A 346 4.49 -7.09 18.51
CA GLY A 346 3.41 -6.21 18.06
C GLY A 346 2.80 -6.60 16.71
N GLY A 347 3.04 -7.84 16.25
CA GLY A 347 2.42 -8.39 15.07
C GLY A 347 1.02 -8.95 15.31
N GLU A 348 0.43 -9.54 14.27
CA GLU A 348 -0.93 -10.09 14.24
C GLU A 348 -0.93 -11.47 13.62
N LEU A 349 -1.87 -12.33 14.05
CA LEU A 349 -2.17 -13.60 13.41
C LEU A 349 -3.45 -13.48 12.57
N GLY A 350 -3.34 -13.78 11.29
CA GLY A 350 -4.43 -13.96 10.35
C GLY A 350 -4.45 -15.39 9.81
N ILE A 351 -5.22 -15.66 8.75
CA ILE A 351 -5.34 -16.98 8.14
C ILE A 351 -5.07 -16.96 6.63
N HIS A 352 -4.50 -18.07 6.14
CA HIS A 352 -4.20 -18.31 4.72
C HIS A 352 -4.90 -19.58 4.18
N GLY A 353 -5.89 -20.10 4.91
CA GLY A 353 -6.60 -21.33 4.60
C GLY A 353 -6.11 -22.52 5.41
N TYR A 354 -6.86 -23.64 5.31
CA TYR A 354 -6.54 -24.88 6.04
C TYR A 354 -5.27 -25.55 5.52
N ASN A 355 -5.20 -25.73 4.20
CA ASN A 355 -4.17 -26.54 3.55
C ASN A 355 -3.56 -25.90 2.29
N HIS A 356 -3.51 -24.58 2.24
CA HIS A 356 -3.02 -23.81 1.10
C HIS A 356 -3.78 -24.08 -0.23
N GLN A 357 -4.97 -24.69 -0.18
CA GLN A 357 -5.84 -24.85 -1.36
C GLN A 357 -6.76 -23.64 -1.51
N SER A 358 -6.67 -22.94 -2.65
CA SER A 358 -7.51 -21.76 -2.93
C SER A 358 -8.98 -22.10 -2.80
N LEU A 359 -9.75 -21.30 -2.04
CA LEU A 359 -11.17 -21.54 -1.82
C LEU A 359 -12.00 -21.17 -3.06
N ALA A 360 -11.91 -22.01 -4.08
CA ALA A 360 -12.59 -21.82 -5.35
C ALA A 360 -13.02 -23.15 -5.98
N PRO A 361 -14.19 -23.19 -6.65
CA PRO A 361 -14.61 -24.31 -7.48
C PRO A 361 -13.80 -24.36 -8.78
N ALA A 362 -14.04 -25.36 -9.62
CA ALA A 362 -13.44 -25.47 -10.94
C ALA A 362 -13.68 -24.22 -11.79
N GLY A 363 -12.73 -23.87 -12.63
CA GLY A 363 -12.84 -22.73 -13.56
C GLY A 363 -12.20 -21.43 -13.07
N TYR A 364 -11.46 -21.46 -11.95
CA TYR A 364 -10.65 -20.34 -11.45
C TYR A 364 -9.17 -20.46 -11.86
N GLY A 365 -8.76 -21.58 -12.50
CA GLY A 365 -7.40 -21.77 -12.99
C GLY A 365 -6.41 -22.23 -11.92
N GLN A 366 -6.86 -22.51 -10.69
CA GLN A 366 -6.02 -23.01 -9.60
C GLN A 366 -5.40 -24.38 -9.91
N ASP A 367 -6.03 -25.19 -10.75
CA ASP A 367 -5.51 -26.45 -11.24
C ASP A 367 -4.25 -26.30 -12.08
N SER A 368 -4.11 -25.21 -12.82
CA SER A 368 -2.87 -24.89 -13.56
C SER A 368 -1.69 -24.56 -12.63
N LEU A 369 -1.97 -24.26 -11.37
CA LEU A 369 -0.98 -24.02 -10.33
C LEU A 369 -0.77 -25.24 -9.42
N GLY A 370 -1.35 -26.40 -9.78
CA GLY A 370 -1.22 -27.63 -9.04
C GLY A 370 -2.17 -27.78 -7.84
N TYR A 371 -3.18 -26.91 -7.72
CA TYR A 371 -4.13 -26.96 -6.61
C TYR A 371 -5.38 -27.77 -6.96
N ALA A 372 -5.94 -28.44 -5.94
CA ALA A 372 -7.19 -29.13 -6.03
C ALA A 372 -8.38 -28.14 -6.06
N THR A 373 -9.51 -28.57 -6.61
CA THR A 373 -10.73 -27.78 -6.73
C THR A 373 -11.79 -28.25 -5.73
N TRP A 374 -12.46 -27.29 -5.10
CA TRP A 374 -13.54 -27.59 -4.17
C TRP A 374 -14.85 -27.84 -4.91
N GLU A 375 -15.51 -28.96 -4.61
CA GLU A 375 -16.80 -29.28 -5.21
C GLU A 375 -17.97 -28.55 -4.51
N ARG A 376 -17.85 -28.30 -3.20
CA ARG A 376 -18.93 -27.74 -2.38
C ARG A 376 -18.42 -26.70 -1.39
N GLN A 377 -19.16 -25.62 -1.22
CA GLN A 377 -18.89 -24.62 -0.17
C GLN A 377 -18.86 -25.24 1.23
N ALA A 378 -19.70 -26.25 1.51
CA ALA A 378 -19.74 -26.93 2.81
C ALA A 378 -18.40 -27.60 3.17
N ASP A 379 -17.68 -28.15 2.19
CA ASP A 379 -16.33 -28.71 2.42
C ASP A 379 -15.31 -27.61 2.71
N MET A 380 -15.40 -26.44 2.04
CA MET A 380 -14.58 -25.27 2.38
C MET A 380 -14.82 -24.83 3.82
N GLU A 381 -16.11 -24.74 4.23
CA GLU A 381 -16.46 -24.38 5.61
C GLU A 381 -15.98 -25.41 6.64
N GLU A 382 -16.06 -26.71 6.33
CA GLU A 382 -15.58 -27.78 7.22
C GLU A 382 -14.07 -27.67 7.43
N SER A 383 -13.29 -27.47 6.36
CA SER A 383 -11.83 -27.28 6.44
C SER A 383 -11.47 -26.04 7.27
N LEU A 384 -12.20 -24.94 7.09
CA LEU A 384 -12.01 -23.71 7.86
C LEU A 384 -12.40 -23.88 9.35
N ARG A 385 -13.39 -24.73 9.68
CA ARG A 385 -13.71 -25.06 11.08
C ARG A 385 -12.57 -25.84 11.74
N GLU A 386 -11.92 -26.74 10.99
CA GLU A 386 -10.73 -27.44 11.49
C GLU A 386 -9.58 -26.45 11.74
N LEU A 387 -9.28 -25.57 10.79
CA LEU A 387 -8.31 -24.52 11.00
C LEU A 387 -8.63 -23.64 12.23
N LYS A 388 -9.91 -23.26 12.39
CA LYS A 388 -10.36 -22.49 13.57
C LYS A 388 -10.13 -23.25 14.88
N ARG A 389 -10.39 -24.56 14.89
CA ARG A 389 -10.09 -25.42 16.04
C ARG A 389 -8.59 -25.46 16.32
N TYR A 390 -7.77 -25.67 15.30
CA TYR A 390 -6.31 -25.71 15.39
C TYR A 390 -5.74 -24.42 15.99
N ILE A 391 -6.21 -23.26 15.54
CA ILE A 391 -5.81 -21.96 16.07
C ILE A 391 -6.30 -21.81 17.51
N SER A 392 -7.54 -22.17 17.81
CA SER A 392 -8.11 -22.03 19.15
C SER A 392 -7.41 -22.91 20.19
N ASP A 393 -6.89 -24.07 19.78
CA ASP A 393 -6.07 -24.95 20.64
C ASP A 393 -4.70 -24.32 20.96
N ALA A 394 -4.14 -23.54 20.05
CA ALA A 394 -2.87 -22.83 20.25
C ALA A 394 -3.03 -21.48 20.96
N TYR A 395 -4.11 -20.77 20.65
CA TYR A 395 -4.41 -19.41 21.10
C TYR A 395 -5.87 -19.27 21.54
N PRO A 396 -6.25 -19.81 22.72
CA PRO A 396 -7.63 -19.72 23.20
C PRO A 396 -8.11 -18.27 23.33
N GLY A 397 -9.24 -17.94 22.70
CA GLY A 397 -9.85 -16.61 22.74
C GLY A 397 -9.21 -15.57 21.83
N TYR A 398 -8.25 -15.93 20.98
CA TYR A 398 -7.72 -15.04 19.96
C TYR A 398 -8.72 -14.93 18.79
N GLU A 399 -9.04 -13.70 18.39
CA GLU A 399 -9.95 -13.42 17.27
C GLU A 399 -9.15 -13.21 15.99
N ILE A 400 -9.62 -13.81 14.90
CA ILE A 400 -9.00 -13.69 13.57
C ILE A 400 -9.78 -12.65 12.76
N HIS A 401 -9.09 -11.60 12.33
CA HIS A 401 -9.67 -10.51 11.56
C HIS A 401 -9.18 -10.41 10.11
N ALA A 402 -8.07 -11.07 9.76
CA ALA A 402 -7.47 -11.01 8.43
C ALA A 402 -7.45 -12.36 7.71
N TYR A 403 -7.84 -12.36 6.45
CA TYR A 403 -7.75 -13.49 5.53
C TYR A 403 -7.03 -13.10 4.25
N VAL A 404 -6.05 -13.92 3.87
CA VAL A 404 -5.37 -13.87 2.57
C VAL A 404 -5.65 -15.16 1.82
N PRO A 405 -6.17 -15.13 0.59
CA PRO A 405 -6.43 -16.35 -0.17
C PRO A 405 -5.12 -16.97 -0.69
N PRO A 406 -4.94 -18.30 -0.57
CA PRO A 406 -3.83 -19.02 -1.19
C PRO A 406 -3.74 -18.70 -2.68
N SER A 407 -2.51 -18.45 -3.16
CA SER A 407 -2.22 -18.03 -4.55
C SER A 407 -3.07 -16.87 -5.06
N ASN A 408 -3.62 -16.08 -4.13
CA ASN A 408 -4.48 -14.93 -4.42
C ASN A 408 -5.73 -15.28 -5.24
N ILE A 409 -6.27 -16.48 -5.09
CA ILE A 409 -7.50 -16.95 -5.75
C ILE A 409 -8.60 -17.15 -4.72
N LEU A 410 -9.71 -16.45 -4.91
CA LEU A 410 -10.87 -16.51 -4.04
C LEU A 410 -12.17 -16.40 -4.85
N SER A 411 -13.05 -17.39 -4.71
CA SER A 411 -14.37 -17.33 -5.30
C SER A 411 -15.39 -16.63 -4.36
N PRO A 412 -16.54 -16.18 -4.86
CA PRO A 412 -17.63 -15.69 -4.02
C PRO A 412 -18.09 -16.72 -2.97
N GLU A 413 -18.12 -18.01 -3.34
CA GLU A 413 -18.45 -19.12 -2.43
C GLU A 413 -17.37 -19.27 -1.34
N GLY A 414 -16.08 -19.16 -1.74
CA GLY A 414 -14.96 -19.17 -0.81
C GLY A 414 -14.99 -18.00 0.17
N LYS A 415 -15.27 -16.79 -0.32
CA LYS A 415 -15.46 -15.60 0.53
C LYS A 415 -16.61 -15.78 1.51
N THR A 416 -17.73 -16.40 1.07
CA THR A 416 -18.87 -16.74 1.91
C THR A 416 -18.48 -17.77 2.97
N ALA A 417 -17.74 -18.81 2.60
CA ALA A 417 -17.28 -19.84 3.54
C ALA A 417 -16.39 -19.25 4.65
N VAL A 418 -15.45 -18.37 4.30
CA VAL A 418 -14.63 -17.65 5.28
C VAL A 418 -15.50 -16.88 6.26
N LYS A 419 -16.45 -16.09 5.76
CA LYS A 419 -17.34 -15.26 6.58
C LYS A 419 -18.25 -16.09 7.51
N ASN A 420 -18.71 -17.25 7.04
CA ASN A 420 -19.58 -18.14 7.83
C ASN A 420 -18.84 -18.79 9.01
N VAL A 421 -17.53 -19.02 8.89
CA VAL A 421 -16.73 -19.70 9.93
C VAL A 421 -16.01 -18.72 10.82
N PHE A 422 -15.39 -17.70 10.22
CA PHE A 422 -14.67 -16.62 10.91
C PHE A 422 -15.50 -15.34 10.85
N THR A 423 -16.48 -15.23 11.74
CA THR A 423 -17.48 -14.14 11.74
C THR A 423 -16.89 -12.76 11.97
N ASP A 424 -15.69 -12.72 12.56
CA ASP A 424 -14.99 -11.48 12.95
C ASP A 424 -13.99 -10.97 11.89
N ILE A 425 -13.96 -11.63 10.70
CA ILE A 425 -13.12 -11.17 9.58
C ILE A 425 -13.52 -9.75 9.18
N LYS A 426 -12.52 -8.88 9.12
CA LYS A 426 -12.60 -7.49 8.67
C LYS A 426 -11.79 -7.25 7.40
N VAL A 427 -10.69 -7.97 7.21
CA VAL A 427 -9.71 -7.73 6.14
C VAL A 427 -9.65 -8.91 5.18
N TYR A 428 -9.91 -8.63 3.90
CA TYR A 428 -9.51 -9.49 2.80
C TYR A 428 -8.31 -8.84 2.11
N SER A 429 -7.18 -9.57 2.04
CA SER A 429 -5.95 -9.05 1.43
C SER A 429 -5.48 -9.98 0.32
N SER A 430 -5.43 -9.47 -0.91
CA SER A 430 -4.95 -10.18 -2.10
C SER A 430 -4.04 -9.24 -2.89
N LEU A 431 -4.03 -9.29 -4.21
CA LEU A 431 -3.11 -8.50 -5.02
C LEU A 431 -3.70 -7.16 -5.45
N TRP A 432 -2.85 -6.11 -5.43
CA TRP A 432 -3.13 -4.84 -6.09
C TRP A 432 -3.16 -5.02 -7.61
N ASN A 433 -2.12 -5.60 -8.16
CA ASN A 433 -1.92 -5.80 -9.58
C ASN A 433 -1.21 -7.14 -9.83
N GLY A 434 -1.22 -7.67 -11.04
CA GLY A 434 -0.53 -8.92 -11.38
C GLY A 434 -0.82 -9.41 -12.79
N LEU A 435 -0.09 -10.44 -13.20
CA LEU A 435 -0.33 -11.13 -14.45
C LEU A 435 -1.43 -12.19 -14.22
N ALA A 436 -2.50 -12.10 -14.99
CA ALA A 436 -3.62 -13.03 -14.89
C ALA A 436 -3.29 -14.39 -15.53
N THR A 437 -2.55 -15.24 -14.81
CA THR A 437 -2.37 -16.66 -15.18
C THR A 437 -3.53 -17.54 -14.71
N ALA A 438 -4.24 -17.07 -13.67
CA ALA A 438 -5.47 -17.63 -13.13
C ALA A 438 -6.45 -16.50 -12.85
N LYS A 439 -7.68 -16.79 -12.42
CA LYS A 439 -8.63 -15.78 -11.96
C LYS A 439 -8.24 -15.28 -10.56
N GLN A 440 -7.11 -14.57 -10.49
CA GLN A 440 -6.64 -13.97 -9.26
C GLN A 440 -7.61 -12.87 -8.79
N TYR A 441 -7.69 -12.71 -7.48
CA TYR A 441 -8.54 -11.75 -6.82
C TYR A 441 -7.80 -10.40 -6.72
N PHE A 442 -7.90 -9.58 -7.78
CA PHE A 442 -7.33 -8.23 -7.76
C PHE A 442 -8.22 -7.26 -7.01
N GLN A 443 -7.62 -6.45 -6.16
CA GLN A 443 -8.31 -5.57 -5.24
C GLN A 443 -7.96 -4.10 -5.46
N ASN A 444 -8.90 -3.20 -5.12
CA ASN A 444 -8.62 -1.80 -4.83
C ASN A 444 -8.73 -1.59 -3.31
N PHE A 445 -8.08 -0.55 -2.79
CA PHE A 445 -8.34 -0.11 -1.41
C PHE A 445 -9.77 0.38 -1.31
N GLN A 446 -10.60 -0.30 -0.51
CA GLN A 446 -12.00 0.08 -0.34
C GLN A 446 -12.62 -0.54 0.91
N LEU A 447 -13.64 0.14 1.45
CA LEU A 447 -14.55 -0.43 2.44
C LEU A 447 -15.74 -1.07 1.72
N ASN A 448 -16.09 -2.27 2.14
CA ASN A 448 -17.26 -2.97 1.64
C ASN A 448 -18.52 -2.60 2.46
N ALA A 449 -19.69 -2.71 1.84
CA ALA A 449 -20.96 -2.40 2.49
C ALA A 449 -21.27 -3.28 3.72
N ASP A 450 -20.62 -4.44 3.83
CA ASP A 450 -20.76 -5.37 4.95
C ASP A 450 -19.80 -5.12 6.10
N GLY A 451 -19.06 -4.01 6.07
CA GLY A 451 -18.11 -3.61 7.09
C GLY A 451 -16.74 -4.29 7.01
N THR A 452 -16.47 -5.08 5.97
CA THR A 452 -15.13 -5.59 5.67
C THR A 452 -14.36 -4.61 4.78
N CYS A 453 -13.06 -4.81 4.61
CA CYS A 453 -12.26 -4.05 3.66
C CYS A 453 -11.47 -4.93 2.69
N GLU A 454 -11.13 -4.34 1.55
CA GLU A 454 -10.17 -4.85 0.59
C GLU A 454 -8.84 -4.11 0.83
N LEU A 455 -7.81 -4.84 1.28
CA LEU A 455 -6.49 -4.29 1.63
C LEU A 455 -5.40 -4.96 0.78
N PRO A 456 -5.21 -4.53 -0.46
CA PRO A 456 -4.34 -5.21 -1.41
C PRO A 456 -2.86 -5.17 -1.02
N ARG A 457 -2.15 -6.24 -1.39
CA ARG A 457 -0.69 -6.37 -1.33
C ARG A 457 -0.10 -6.01 -2.68
N VAL A 458 1.00 -5.26 -2.70
CA VAL A 458 1.55 -4.66 -3.92
C VAL A 458 2.75 -5.42 -4.45
N THR A 459 3.69 -5.78 -3.56
CA THR A 459 4.93 -6.47 -3.93
C THR A 459 5.19 -7.66 -3.03
N SER A 460 6.10 -8.56 -3.46
CA SER A 460 6.43 -9.77 -2.73
C SER A 460 7.92 -10.12 -2.84
N GLY A 461 8.35 -11.02 -1.95
CA GLY A 461 9.62 -11.70 -2.01
C GLY A 461 10.74 -11.03 -1.21
N HIS A 462 11.74 -11.82 -0.83
CA HIS A 462 12.94 -11.32 -0.15
C HIS A 462 13.81 -10.47 -1.08
N VAL A 463 13.75 -10.73 -2.39
CA VAL A 463 14.44 -9.95 -3.42
C VAL A 463 13.39 -9.45 -4.41
N SER A 464 13.20 -8.15 -4.46
CA SER A 464 12.21 -7.53 -5.35
C SER A 464 12.90 -6.80 -6.50
N ALA A 465 12.40 -7.01 -7.71
CA ALA A 465 12.86 -6.27 -8.89
C ALA A 465 12.48 -4.79 -8.78
N SER A 466 13.31 -3.90 -9.34
CA SER A 466 13.11 -2.45 -9.23
C SER A 466 11.80 -1.97 -9.87
N GLU A 467 11.36 -2.59 -10.98
CA GLU A 467 10.06 -2.30 -11.60
C GLU A 467 8.87 -2.65 -10.68
N LYS A 468 9.01 -3.69 -9.84
CA LYS A 468 8.02 -4.02 -8.80
C LYS A 468 8.04 -3.00 -7.66
N MET A 469 9.23 -2.53 -7.26
CA MET A 469 9.34 -1.47 -6.27
C MET A 469 8.72 -0.16 -6.77
N TRP A 470 8.79 0.14 -8.07
CA TRP A 470 8.07 1.25 -8.66
C TRP A 470 6.56 1.19 -8.39
N GLU A 471 5.92 0.01 -8.57
CA GLU A 471 4.50 -0.17 -8.28
C GLU A 471 4.18 0.23 -6.83
N ASN A 472 5.00 -0.20 -5.86
CA ASN A 472 4.80 0.13 -4.44
C ASN A 472 4.99 1.65 -4.17
N TYR A 473 6.01 2.27 -4.76
CA TYR A 473 6.26 3.72 -4.61
C TYR A 473 5.13 4.57 -5.19
N ILE A 474 4.53 4.10 -6.28
CA ILE A 474 3.36 4.74 -6.88
C ILE A 474 2.14 4.63 -5.97
N VAL A 475 1.93 3.50 -5.29
CA VAL A 475 0.85 3.34 -4.31
C VAL A 475 1.08 4.22 -3.08
N VAL A 476 2.33 4.41 -2.63
CA VAL A 476 2.64 5.40 -1.58
C VAL A 476 2.26 6.82 -2.03
N ASN A 477 2.52 7.16 -3.29
CA ASN A 477 2.13 8.46 -3.83
C ASN A 477 0.61 8.62 -4.00
N TYR A 478 -0.13 7.52 -4.25
CA TYR A 478 -1.58 7.54 -4.37
C TYR A 478 -2.27 7.82 -3.03
N ASN A 479 -2.04 6.96 -2.06
CA ASN A 479 -2.79 6.95 -0.80
C ASN A 479 -1.94 6.71 0.46
N GLY A 480 -0.60 6.78 0.35
CA GLY A 480 0.29 6.63 1.49
C GLY A 480 0.39 5.20 2.01
N VAL A 481 0.33 4.19 1.15
CA VAL A 481 0.42 2.78 1.55
C VAL A 481 1.61 2.11 0.88
N PHE A 482 2.45 1.47 1.70
CA PHE A 482 3.44 0.49 1.28
C PHE A 482 2.96 -0.89 1.76
N SER A 483 2.83 -1.86 0.86
CA SER A 483 2.33 -3.20 1.18
C SER A 483 3.16 -4.28 0.51
N HIS A 484 3.72 -5.19 1.33
CA HIS A 484 4.66 -6.21 0.90
C HIS A 484 4.41 -7.53 1.62
N PHE A 485 4.73 -8.65 0.99
CA PHE A 485 4.64 -9.97 1.62
C PHE A 485 5.83 -10.86 1.26
N VAL A 486 6.14 -11.78 2.16
CA VAL A 486 7.20 -12.78 2.00
C VAL A 486 6.66 -14.15 2.39
N HIS A 487 7.32 -15.21 1.90
CA HIS A 487 7.05 -16.58 2.30
C HIS A 487 8.26 -17.17 3.04
N PRO A 488 8.05 -17.92 4.11
CA PRO A 488 9.14 -18.61 4.80
C PRO A 488 9.84 -19.64 3.90
N ASP A 489 9.10 -20.28 3.01
CA ASP A 489 9.54 -21.34 2.12
C ASP A 489 10.05 -20.85 0.75
N GLU A 490 10.14 -19.54 0.54
CA GLU A 490 10.62 -18.94 -0.72
C GLU A 490 12.00 -19.46 -1.15
N ILE A 491 12.84 -19.88 -0.18
CA ILE A 491 14.14 -20.48 -0.45
C ILE A 491 14.05 -21.81 -1.21
N PHE A 492 12.89 -22.48 -1.21
CA PHE A 492 12.65 -23.74 -1.91
C PHE A 492 12.11 -23.57 -3.33
N TYR A 493 11.70 -22.35 -3.72
CA TYR A 493 11.11 -22.11 -5.04
C TYR A 493 12.13 -22.32 -6.16
N GLU A 494 11.66 -22.77 -7.32
CA GLU A 494 12.49 -22.94 -8.52
C GLU A 494 13.09 -21.59 -8.96
N GLU A 495 12.32 -20.52 -8.90
CA GLU A 495 12.76 -19.15 -9.22
C GLU A 495 13.90 -18.68 -8.28
N SER A 496 13.98 -19.26 -7.10
CA SER A 496 15.02 -18.99 -6.10
C SER A 496 16.22 -19.94 -6.20
N GLU A 497 16.33 -20.79 -7.22
CA GLU A 497 17.38 -21.81 -7.34
C GLU A 497 18.81 -21.24 -7.23
N ASN A 498 19.00 -20.02 -7.72
CA ASN A 498 20.28 -19.33 -7.70
C ASN A 498 20.46 -18.38 -6.51
N LEU A 499 19.47 -18.29 -5.59
CA LEU A 499 19.53 -17.43 -4.42
C LEU A 499 20.00 -18.23 -3.20
N THR A 500 20.98 -17.69 -2.49
CA THR A 500 21.38 -18.17 -1.18
C THR A 500 20.58 -17.46 -0.10
N TRP A 501 20.56 -18.00 1.12
CA TRP A 501 19.98 -17.29 2.27
C TRP A 501 20.65 -15.92 2.48
N THR A 502 21.97 -15.86 2.33
CA THR A 502 22.70 -14.59 2.45
C THR A 502 22.20 -13.55 1.46
N MET A 503 21.92 -13.93 0.21
CA MET A 503 21.39 -13.02 -0.81
C MET A 503 19.95 -12.60 -0.49
N MET A 504 19.09 -13.52 -0.08
CA MET A 504 17.71 -13.24 0.31
C MET A 504 17.64 -12.32 1.51
N LYS A 505 18.43 -12.58 2.56
CA LYS A 505 18.56 -11.71 3.73
C LYS A 505 19.02 -10.31 3.31
N GLN A 506 20.02 -10.19 2.46
CA GLN A 506 20.52 -8.91 1.99
C GLN A 506 19.45 -8.16 1.20
N GLY A 507 18.75 -8.83 0.27
CA GLY A 507 17.69 -8.23 -0.53
C GLY A 507 16.56 -7.64 0.33
N LEU A 508 16.08 -8.38 1.34
CA LEU A 508 15.07 -7.86 2.27
C LEU A 508 15.60 -6.70 3.12
N THR A 509 16.87 -6.80 3.56
CA THR A 509 17.52 -5.72 4.33
C THR A 509 17.64 -4.44 3.50
N ASP A 510 18.02 -4.55 2.22
CA ASP A 510 18.14 -3.42 1.30
C ASP A 510 16.78 -2.77 1.04
N LEU A 511 15.73 -3.58 0.80
CA LEU A 511 14.36 -3.13 0.66
C LEU A 511 13.90 -2.32 1.88
N LEU A 512 14.09 -2.86 3.09
CA LEU A 512 13.67 -2.20 4.33
C LEU A 512 14.47 -0.93 4.62
N SER A 513 15.76 -0.93 4.30
CA SER A 513 16.63 0.24 4.43
C SER A 513 16.21 1.35 3.45
N GLU A 514 15.93 0.99 2.19
CA GLU A 514 15.46 1.95 1.19
C GLU A 514 14.09 2.52 1.56
N LEU A 515 13.16 1.67 2.01
CA LEU A 515 11.85 2.09 2.51
C LEU A 515 11.99 3.09 3.68
N GLN A 516 12.85 2.80 4.65
CA GLN A 516 13.09 3.69 5.78
C GLN A 516 13.67 5.04 5.34
N ASN A 517 14.58 5.04 4.37
CA ASN A 517 15.22 6.25 3.86
C ASN A 517 14.24 7.11 3.04
N ARG A 518 13.38 6.50 2.21
CA ARG A 518 12.46 7.21 1.32
C ARG A 518 11.14 7.60 2.01
N PHE A 519 10.62 6.71 2.85
CA PHE A 519 9.28 6.79 3.41
C PHE A 519 9.26 6.49 4.92
N GLY A 520 10.28 6.92 5.64
CA GLY A 520 10.39 6.71 7.09
C GLY A 520 9.26 7.33 7.93
N TRP A 521 8.40 8.10 7.29
CA TRP A 521 7.17 8.66 7.87
C TRP A 521 5.99 7.68 7.89
N LEU A 522 6.04 6.60 7.09
CA LEU A 522 4.98 5.59 7.07
C LEU A 522 4.92 4.85 8.40
N GLU A 523 3.71 4.74 8.95
CA GLU A 523 3.48 4.05 10.22
C GLU A 523 3.39 2.54 10.01
N PRO A 524 4.10 1.73 10.84
CA PRO A 524 3.99 0.29 10.79
C PRO A 524 2.65 -0.15 11.36
N VAL A 525 1.88 -0.90 10.59
CA VAL A 525 0.57 -1.41 11.00
C VAL A 525 0.41 -2.88 10.65
N THR A 526 -0.35 -3.60 11.47
CA THR A 526 -0.89 -4.92 11.11
C THR A 526 -2.07 -4.77 10.15
N ALA A 527 -2.59 -5.88 9.62
CA ALA A 527 -3.75 -5.84 8.73
C ALA A 527 -4.98 -5.22 9.40
N THR A 528 -5.24 -5.57 10.67
CA THR A 528 -6.38 -5.03 11.43
C THR A 528 -6.19 -3.55 11.79
N GLU A 529 -4.99 -3.13 12.20
CA GLU A 529 -4.68 -1.70 12.39
C GLU A 529 -4.82 -0.91 11.06
N GLY A 530 -4.46 -1.54 9.93
CA GLY A 530 -4.66 -0.99 8.59
C GLY A 530 -6.13 -0.82 8.23
N TYR A 531 -6.98 -1.78 8.62
CA TYR A 531 -8.44 -1.65 8.48
C TYR A 531 -8.98 -0.43 9.20
N GLU A 532 -8.56 -0.17 10.44
CA GLU A 532 -9.02 1.00 11.21
C GLU A 532 -8.57 2.31 10.55
N LYS A 533 -7.33 2.39 10.06
CA LYS A 533 -6.87 3.56 9.29
C LYS A 533 -7.64 3.76 7.98
N MET A 534 -7.95 2.69 7.26
CA MET A 534 -8.78 2.75 6.06
C MET A 534 -10.19 3.25 6.37
N LYS A 535 -10.78 2.77 7.48
CA LYS A 535 -12.10 3.20 7.93
C LYS A 535 -12.13 4.71 8.15
N ASP A 536 -11.18 5.25 8.91
CA ASP A 536 -11.07 6.69 9.14
C ASP A 536 -10.83 7.46 7.84
N TYR A 537 -9.91 7.01 6.97
CA TYR A 537 -9.62 7.65 5.68
C TYR A 537 -10.87 7.77 4.78
N PHE A 538 -11.68 6.72 4.68
CA PHE A 538 -12.87 6.73 3.82
C PHE A 538 -14.05 7.46 4.46
N GLN A 539 -14.20 7.43 5.79
CA GLN A 539 -15.33 8.02 6.51
C GLN A 539 -15.12 9.49 6.86
N MET A 540 -13.87 9.91 7.14
CA MET A 540 -13.57 11.29 7.51
C MET A 540 -13.95 12.27 6.39
N ASP A 541 -14.24 13.52 6.79
CA ASP A 541 -14.31 14.65 5.89
C ASP A 541 -13.58 15.86 6.51
N TYR A 542 -13.26 16.86 5.70
CA TYR A 542 -12.53 18.02 6.18
C TYR A 542 -12.83 19.28 5.34
N ARG A 543 -12.52 20.45 5.94
CA ARG A 543 -12.55 21.74 5.27
C ARG A 543 -11.19 22.40 5.36
N LEU A 544 -10.76 23.04 4.26
CA LEU A 544 -9.57 23.87 4.20
C LEU A 544 -9.96 25.36 4.24
N THR A 545 -9.29 26.12 5.10
CA THR A 545 -9.31 27.58 5.07
C THR A 545 -7.87 28.06 4.87
N ARG A 546 -7.65 28.88 3.84
CA ARG A 546 -6.35 29.42 3.49
C ARG A 546 -6.31 30.92 3.74
N SER A 547 -5.19 31.41 4.28
CA SER A 547 -4.89 32.82 4.45
C SER A 547 -3.44 33.08 4.00
N GLU A 548 -3.05 34.34 3.94
CA GLU A 548 -1.66 34.72 3.70
C GLU A 548 -0.71 34.15 4.77
N ASP A 549 -1.19 34.03 6.02
CA ASP A 549 -0.42 33.59 7.17
C ASP A 549 -0.30 32.08 7.31
N GLY A 550 -1.19 31.28 6.67
CA GLY A 550 -1.20 29.83 6.86
C GLY A 550 -2.41 29.08 6.33
N ILE A 551 -2.57 27.85 6.80
CA ILE A 551 -3.69 26.96 6.40
C ILE A 551 -4.30 26.36 7.65
N LYS A 552 -5.63 26.36 7.72
CA LYS A 552 -6.41 25.65 8.73
C LYS A 552 -7.13 24.45 8.10
N ILE A 553 -7.07 23.30 8.77
CA ILE A 553 -7.83 22.10 8.45
C ILE A 553 -8.82 21.88 9.59
N ASN A 554 -10.11 21.87 9.27
CA ASN A 554 -11.15 21.39 10.18
C ASN A 554 -11.57 20.00 9.70
N ALA A 555 -11.30 18.97 10.50
CA ALA A 555 -11.59 17.57 10.17
C ALA A 555 -12.58 16.96 11.17
N TRP A 556 -13.37 15.98 10.71
CA TRP A 556 -14.38 15.28 11.52
C TRP A 556 -14.60 13.85 11.01
N ASP A 557 -15.36 13.06 11.76
CA ASP A 557 -15.71 11.66 11.49
C ASP A 557 -14.47 10.74 11.39
N PHE A 558 -13.57 10.83 12.38
CA PHE A 558 -12.38 9.99 12.53
C PHE A 558 -12.15 9.61 14.00
N HIS A 559 -11.37 8.53 14.24
CA HIS A 559 -11.04 8.01 15.57
C HIS A 559 -9.56 8.13 15.91
N GLN A 560 -8.69 7.98 14.89
CA GLN A 560 -7.25 8.01 15.02
C GLN A 560 -6.69 9.25 14.33
N PRO A 561 -5.47 9.69 14.66
CA PRO A 561 -4.84 10.81 13.97
C PRO A 561 -4.84 10.63 12.45
N LEU A 562 -5.35 11.64 11.75
CA LEU A 562 -5.37 11.66 10.28
C LEU A 562 -4.03 12.13 9.74
N THR A 563 -3.64 11.61 8.59
CA THR A 563 -2.43 12.04 7.89
C THR A 563 -2.78 12.75 6.58
N PHE A 564 -2.14 13.90 6.34
CA PHE A 564 -2.25 14.63 5.09
C PHE A 564 -0.85 14.88 4.52
N ILE A 565 -0.76 14.90 3.19
CA ILE A 565 0.40 15.42 2.48
C ILE A 565 0.12 16.87 2.10
N LEU A 566 1.04 17.76 2.44
CA LEU A 566 1.07 19.13 1.97
C LEU A 566 2.23 19.31 0.99
N ARG A 567 1.93 19.68 -0.25
CA ARG A 567 2.91 20.07 -1.26
C ARG A 567 3.05 21.59 -1.26
N THR A 568 4.20 22.11 -0.86
CA THR A 568 4.47 23.54 -0.75
C THR A 568 5.96 23.85 -0.75
N ASP A 569 6.34 24.96 -1.33
CA ASP A 569 7.70 25.51 -1.23
C ASP A 569 7.91 26.38 0.02
N LYS A 570 6.82 26.73 0.70
CA LYS A 570 6.82 27.58 1.92
C LYS A 570 7.34 26.78 3.12
N LYS A 571 7.96 27.49 4.05
CA LYS A 571 8.37 26.93 5.34
C LYS A 571 7.26 27.07 6.38
N ILE A 572 7.00 25.99 7.12
CA ILE A 572 6.08 26.02 8.27
C ILE A 572 6.82 26.61 9.47
N GLY A 573 6.24 27.63 10.11
CA GLY A 573 6.78 28.30 11.30
C GLY A 573 6.21 27.71 12.60
N SER A 574 4.88 27.45 12.64
CA SER A 574 4.23 26.85 13.81
C SER A 574 3.08 25.94 13.41
N VAL A 575 2.72 25.01 14.32
CA VAL A 575 1.65 24.03 14.14
C VAL A 575 0.85 23.95 15.42
N THR A 576 -0.49 23.85 15.30
CA THR A 576 -1.41 23.54 16.40
C THR A 576 -2.38 22.44 15.99
N GLY A 577 -2.86 21.62 16.93
CA GLY A 577 -3.79 20.51 16.67
C GLY A 577 -3.12 19.27 16.07
N GLY A 578 -1.78 19.18 16.13
CA GLY A 578 -1.04 18.04 15.59
C GLY A 578 0.43 18.34 15.34
N SER A 579 1.01 17.75 14.28
CA SER A 579 2.41 17.95 13.91
C SER A 579 2.59 18.09 12.40
N ALA A 580 3.76 18.61 11.97
CA ALA A 580 4.17 18.68 10.58
C ALA A 580 5.64 18.24 10.47
N GLN A 581 5.90 17.25 9.65
CA GLN A 581 7.24 16.73 9.36
C GLN A 581 7.59 17.04 7.91
N ARG A 582 8.71 17.73 7.67
CA ARG A 582 9.23 17.92 6.31
C ARG A 582 9.87 16.63 5.83
N VAL A 583 9.36 16.09 4.73
CA VAL A 583 9.80 14.80 4.16
C VAL A 583 10.51 14.95 2.82
N GLN A 584 10.34 16.10 2.18
CA GLN A 584 11.01 16.48 0.93
C GLN A 584 11.14 18.01 0.86
N ALA A 585 11.94 18.54 -0.06
CA ALA A 585 12.14 19.97 -0.20
C ALA A 585 10.82 20.76 -0.32
N ASN A 586 9.87 20.21 -1.02
CA ASN A 586 8.55 20.79 -1.31
C ASN A 586 7.38 19.97 -0.72
N ALA A 587 7.61 19.16 0.34
CA ALA A 587 6.54 18.34 0.91
C ALA A 587 6.68 18.16 2.42
N TYR A 588 5.51 18.18 3.08
CA TYR A 588 5.34 17.87 4.50
C TYR A 588 4.29 16.77 4.67
N VAL A 589 4.51 15.93 5.67
CA VAL A 589 3.50 15.04 6.27
C VAL A 589 2.90 15.78 7.45
N LEU A 590 1.59 15.99 7.43
CA LEU A 590 0.84 16.61 8.52
C LEU A 590 0.09 15.51 9.27
N THR A 591 0.27 15.45 10.59
CA THR A 591 -0.52 14.58 11.48
C THR A 591 -1.54 15.42 12.21
N VAL A 592 -2.81 15.21 11.92
CA VAL A 592 -3.94 15.95 12.50
C VAL A 592 -4.51 15.11 13.65
N THR A 593 -4.29 15.54 14.88
CA THR A 593 -4.72 14.83 16.11
C THR A 593 -5.99 15.41 16.70
N ASP A 594 -6.28 16.66 16.37
CA ASP A 594 -7.47 17.38 16.80
C ASP A 594 -8.26 17.84 15.58
N GLY A 595 -9.58 17.86 15.66
CA GLY A 595 -10.45 18.32 14.56
C GLY A 595 -10.15 19.74 14.08
N ASP A 596 -9.44 20.55 14.87
CA ASP A 596 -8.96 21.90 14.54
C ASP A 596 -7.43 21.92 14.43
N PHE A 597 -6.91 21.77 13.21
CA PHE A 597 -5.48 21.82 12.90
C PHE A 597 -5.12 23.10 12.15
N GLU A 598 -4.03 23.74 12.54
CA GLU A 598 -3.54 24.96 11.87
C GLU A 598 -2.03 24.95 11.71
N ILE A 599 -1.56 25.34 10.53
CA ILE A 599 -0.17 25.69 10.27
C ILE A 599 -0.05 27.18 9.98
N LYS A 600 1.02 27.81 10.47
CA LYS A 600 1.41 29.18 10.09
C LYS A 600 2.75 29.12 9.37
N TRP A 601 2.87 29.94 8.34
CA TRP A 601 4.12 30.06 7.60
C TRP A 601 5.19 30.71 8.47
N ALA A 602 6.45 30.33 8.27
CA ALA A 602 7.57 31.07 8.84
C ALA A 602 7.59 32.46 8.21
N GLY A 603 7.73 33.51 9.01
CA GLY A 603 7.96 34.84 8.48
C GLY A 603 9.25 34.87 7.64
N GLU A 604 9.29 35.72 6.61
CA GLU A 604 10.49 35.95 5.80
C GLU A 604 11.68 36.42 6.65
#